data_a491aff255807ed28cf460e43c2d2226
#
_entry.id   a491aff255807ed28cf460e43c2d2226
#
_cell.length_a   1.000
_cell.length_b   1.000
_cell.length_c   1.000
_cell.angle_alpha   90.00
_cell.angle_beta   90.00
_cell.angle_gamma   90.00
#
_symmetry.space_group_name_H-M   'P 1'
#
loop_
_entity.id
_entity.type
_entity.pdbx_description
1 polymer ?
#
loop_
_entity_poly.entity_id
_entity_poly.type
_entity_poly.pdbx_seq_one_letter_code
_entity_poly.pdbx_strand_id
1 'polypeptide(L)'
;CFDFPKINIKACEQIAEVDHPGSAYAKHNLGYSYQFGENGYKQSHTDAFYWYLRASNQGLDRSQHNLARMYEFGLGVQVSHWMAKSLYEKAADQGDKKAEARFEILMLLAINQAVEKGQFPYQGKLDYMTRLEPWQIKEANNYFK
;
A
#
# COMPACT_ATOMS: atom_id res chain seq x y z
N CYS A 1 -22.76 -0.42 6.62
CA CYS A 1 -21.45 0.02 6.07
C CYS A 1 -21.13 -0.60 4.72
N PHE A 2 -21.83 -1.64 4.30
CA PHE A 2 -21.52 -2.44 3.10
C PHE A 2 -22.54 -2.32 1.96
N ASP A 3 -23.61 -1.50 2.11
CA ASP A 3 -24.64 -1.36 1.09
C ASP A 3 -24.23 -0.29 0.05
N PHE A 4 -23.92 -0.73 -1.16
CA PHE A 4 -23.94 0.12 -2.35
C PHE A 4 -25.39 0.44 -2.72
N PRO A 5 -25.76 1.67 -3.02
CA PRO A 5 -24.98 2.83 -3.46
C PRO A 5 -24.77 3.96 -2.43
N LYS A 6 -25.20 3.82 -1.19
CA LYS A 6 -24.97 4.84 -0.14
C LYS A 6 -24.39 4.17 1.10
N ILE A 7 -23.07 4.31 1.28
CA ILE A 7 -22.41 3.92 2.53
C ILE A 7 -23.04 4.73 3.67
N ASN A 8 -23.58 4.05 4.66
CA ASN A 8 -24.05 4.73 5.88
C ASN A 8 -22.82 5.12 6.73
N ILE A 9 -22.36 6.34 6.54
CA ILE A 9 -21.14 6.88 7.13
C ILE A 9 -21.16 6.80 8.64
N LYS A 10 -22.28 7.18 9.28
CA LYS A 10 -22.42 7.14 10.75
C LYS A 10 -22.28 5.72 11.29
N ALA A 11 -22.83 4.74 10.60
CA ALA A 11 -22.66 3.33 10.95
C ALA A 11 -21.20 2.87 10.78
N CYS A 12 -20.51 3.34 9.73
CA CYS A 12 -19.09 3.06 9.53
C CYS A 12 -18.23 3.65 10.65
N GLU A 13 -18.48 4.88 11.06
CA GLU A 13 -17.78 5.54 12.16
C GLU A 13 -17.95 4.75 13.47
N GLN A 14 -19.18 4.40 13.83
CA GLN A 14 -19.46 3.63 15.04
C GLN A 14 -18.79 2.26 15.05
N ILE A 15 -18.81 1.53 13.92
CA ILE A 15 -18.17 0.22 13.78
C ILE A 15 -16.65 0.37 13.80
N ALA A 16 -16.11 1.42 13.17
CA ALA A 16 -14.68 1.63 13.07
C ALA A 16 -14.02 2.00 14.40
N GLU A 17 -14.75 2.66 15.30
CA GLU A 17 -14.22 3.01 16.63
C GLU A 17 -14.01 1.80 17.54
N VAL A 18 -14.73 0.70 17.29
CA VAL A 18 -14.59 -0.53 18.06
C VAL A 18 -13.50 -1.42 17.46
N ASP A 19 -12.58 -1.91 18.28
CA ASP A 19 -11.58 -2.90 17.86
C ASP A 19 -12.19 -4.31 17.85
N HIS A 20 -13.00 -4.56 16.83
CA HIS A 20 -13.62 -5.85 16.55
C HIS A 20 -13.09 -6.37 15.21
N PRO A 21 -12.88 -7.68 14.99
CA PRO A 21 -12.37 -8.21 13.73
C PRO A 21 -13.12 -7.75 12.49
N GLY A 22 -14.45 -7.57 12.59
CA GLY A 22 -15.28 -7.05 11.49
C GLY A 22 -15.15 -5.56 11.22
N SER A 23 -14.48 -4.79 12.11
CA SER A 23 -14.35 -3.33 11.96
C SER A 23 -13.27 -2.92 10.96
N ALA A 24 -12.42 -3.85 10.50
CA ALA A 24 -11.35 -3.56 9.55
C ALA A 24 -11.89 -2.97 8.22
N TYR A 25 -12.99 -3.52 7.71
CA TYR A 25 -13.64 -2.99 6.50
C TYR A 25 -14.25 -1.61 6.71
N ALA A 26 -14.83 -1.33 7.88
CA ALA A 26 -15.34 -0.01 8.20
C ALA A 26 -14.21 1.03 8.26
N LYS A 27 -13.09 0.70 8.90
CA LYS A 27 -11.87 1.52 8.93
C LYS A 27 -11.31 1.75 7.51
N HIS A 28 -11.26 0.70 6.68
CA HIS A 28 -10.85 0.83 5.29
C HIS A 28 -11.74 1.80 4.51
N ASN A 29 -13.07 1.67 4.64
CA ASN A 29 -14.02 2.54 3.94
C ASN A 29 -13.91 4.01 4.40
N LEU A 30 -13.63 4.27 5.67
CA LEU A 30 -13.33 5.61 6.16
C LEU A 30 -12.01 6.13 5.56
N GLY A 31 -10.97 5.32 5.53
CA GLY A 31 -9.71 5.66 4.88
C GLY A 31 -9.91 6.05 3.42
N TYR A 32 -10.71 5.28 2.69
CA TYR A 32 -11.07 5.58 1.30
C TYR A 32 -11.84 6.90 1.16
N SER A 33 -12.85 7.10 2.01
CA SER A 33 -13.65 8.33 1.99
C SER A 33 -12.80 9.58 2.25
N TYR A 34 -11.87 9.54 3.17
CA TYR A 34 -10.91 10.62 3.41
C TYR A 34 -9.91 10.78 2.27
N GLN A 35 -9.42 9.69 1.70
CA GLN A 35 -8.43 9.77 0.62
C GLN A 35 -8.97 10.51 -0.60
N PHE A 36 -10.23 10.30 -0.94
CA PHE A 36 -10.85 10.84 -2.15
C PHE A 36 -11.83 11.99 -1.90
N GLY A 37 -12.11 12.32 -0.65
CA GLY A 37 -13.08 13.36 -0.30
C GLY A 37 -14.51 12.95 -0.64
N GLU A 38 -14.85 11.70 -0.44
CA GLU A 38 -16.17 11.14 -0.74
C GLU A 38 -17.05 10.99 0.50
N ASN A 39 -18.32 10.66 0.29
CA ASN A 39 -19.28 10.39 1.36
C ASN A 39 -19.47 11.54 2.38
N GLY A 40 -19.27 12.80 1.95
CA GLY A 40 -19.41 13.97 2.82
C GLY A 40 -18.14 14.33 3.61
N TYR A 41 -17.04 13.58 3.43
CA TYR A 41 -15.75 13.91 4.03
C TYR A 41 -14.95 14.86 3.13
N LYS A 42 -14.24 15.80 3.77
CA LYS A 42 -13.22 16.58 3.07
C LYS A 42 -11.99 15.70 2.85
N GLN A 43 -11.38 15.77 1.67
CA GLN A 43 -10.17 15.04 1.36
C GLN A 43 -9.06 15.34 2.38
N SER A 44 -8.49 14.27 2.96
CA SER A 44 -7.39 14.34 3.93
C SER A 44 -6.56 13.06 3.85
N HIS A 45 -5.36 13.18 3.32
CA HIS A 45 -4.44 12.02 3.28
C HIS A 45 -3.96 11.61 4.67
N THR A 46 -3.85 12.54 5.61
CA THR A 46 -3.47 12.24 7.00
C THR A 46 -4.53 11.41 7.70
N ASP A 47 -5.81 11.77 7.55
CA ASP A 47 -6.92 10.99 8.13
C ASP A 47 -7.07 9.64 7.41
N ALA A 48 -6.89 9.61 6.10
CA ALA A 48 -6.88 8.36 5.33
C ALA A 48 -5.77 7.42 5.83
N PHE A 49 -4.56 7.94 6.04
CA PHE A 49 -3.44 7.18 6.59
C PHE A 49 -3.79 6.56 7.95
N TYR A 50 -4.35 7.34 8.86
CA TYR A 50 -4.76 6.88 10.19
C TYR A 50 -5.73 5.69 10.12
N TRP A 51 -6.76 5.78 9.29
CA TRP A 51 -7.76 4.72 9.17
C TRP A 51 -7.23 3.48 8.44
N TYR A 52 -6.44 3.66 7.37
CA TYR A 52 -5.79 2.51 6.70
C TYR A 52 -4.79 1.81 7.61
N LEU A 53 -4.05 2.54 8.44
CA LEU A 53 -3.12 1.96 9.41
C LEU A 53 -3.84 1.04 10.39
N ARG A 54 -4.95 1.51 10.97
CA ARG A 54 -5.77 0.72 11.88
C ARG A 54 -6.36 -0.53 11.22
N ALA A 55 -6.86 -0.42 9.99
CA ALA A 55 -7.37 -1.56 9.24
C ALA A 55 -6.26 -2.54 8.81
N SER A 56 -5.11 -2.03 8.41
CA SER A 56 -3.91 -2.81 8.09
C SER A 56 -3.41 -3.61 9.29
N ASN A 57 -3.42 -3.03 10.48
CA ASN A 57 -3.05 -3.71 11.73
C ASN A 57 -4.00 -4.85 12.09
N GLN A 58 -5.23 -4.82 11.59
CA GLN A 58 -6.18 -5.94 11.68
C GLN A 58 -6.02 -6.97 10.54
N GLY A 59 -5.01 -6.81 9.69
CA GLY A 59 -4.65 -7.76 8.65
C GLY A 59 -5.40 -7.60 7.32
N LEU A 60 -6.17 -6.52 7.11
CA LEU A 60 -6.91 -6.32 5.88
C LEU A 60 -5.96 -5.99 4.70
N ASP A 61 -5.87 -6.88 3.73
CA ASP A 61 -4.98 -6.81 2.56
C ASP A 61 -5.15 -5.51 1.76
N ARG A 62 -6.39 -5.10 1.48
CA ARG A 62 -6.69 -3.85 0.76
C ARG A 62 -6.15 -2.61 1.49
N SER A 63 -6.20 -2.62 2.83
CA SER A 63 -5.66 -1.52 3.63
C SER A 63 -4.14 -1.56 3.68
N GLN A 64 -3.53 -2.75 3.73
CA GLN A 64 -2.09 -2.92 3.59
C GLN A 64 -1.60 -2.38 2.25
N HIS A 65 -2.29 -2.68 1.15
CA HIS A 65 -2.00 -2.15 -0.18
C HIS A 65 -2.10 -0.61 -0.22
N ASN A 66 -3.21 -0.04 0.25
CA ASN A 66 -3.40 1.41 0.22
C ASN A 66 -2.40 2.14 1.13
N LEU A 67 -2.11 1.60 2.31
CA LEU A 67 -1.10 2.13 3.22
C LEU A 67 0.30 2.06 2.59
N ALA A 68 0.62 0.96 1.89
CA ALA A 68 1.87 0.84 1.15
C ALA A 68 2.02 1.96 0.11
N ARG A 69 0.97 2.24 -0.66
CA ARG A 69 0.96 3.36 -1.62
C ARG A 69 1.17 4.71 -0.94
N MET A 70 0.60 4.91 0.24
CA MET A 70 0.80 6.16 0.98
C MET A 70 2.27 6.34 1.38
N TYR A 71 2.93 5.29 1.85
CA TYR A 71 4.37 5.32 2.12
C TYR A 71 5.23 5.46 0.86
N GLU A 72 4.83 4.82 -0.24
CA GLU A 72 5.57 4.87 -1.51
C GLU A 72 5.59 6.29 -2.11
N PHE A 73 4.44 6.97 -2.08
CA PHE A 73 4.26 8.27 -2.74
C PHE A 73 4.21 9.46 -1.78
N GLY A 74 4.35 9.25 -0.48
CA GLY A 74 4.33 10.33 0.51
C GLY A 74 2.94 10.96 0.68
N LEU A 75 1.88 10.18 0.65
CA LEU A 75 0.50 10.67 0.79
C LEU A 75 0.12 10.73 2.29
N GLY A 76 0.20 11.93 2.88
CA GLY A 76 -0.10 12.14 4.29
C GLY A 76 0.93 11.56 5.27
N VAL A 77 2.06 11.06 4.77
CA VAL A 77 3.16 10.48 5.53
C VAL A 77 4.47 10.69 4.78
N GLN A 78 5.59 10.66 5.48
CA GLN A 78 6.89 10.71 4.84
C GLN A 78 7.14 9.45 3.98
N VAL A 79 7.71 9.64 2.78
CA VAL A 79 8.08 8.55 1.88
C VAL A 79 8.98 7.54 2.58
N SER A 80 8.62 6.27 2.47
CA SER A 80 9.43 5.16 2.97
C SER A 80 9.22 3.92 2.10
N HIS A 81 10.13 3.69 1.15
CA HIS A 81 10.08 2.52 0.28
C HIS A 81 10.22 1.20 1.05
N TRP A 82 10.93 1.22 2.18
CA TRP A 82 11.05 0.06 3.05
C TRP A 82 9.70 -0.33 3.67
N MET A 83 8.96 0.66 4.22
CA MET A 83 7.61 0.41 4.76
C MET A 83 6.64 0.00 3.67
N ALA A 84 6.69 0.68 2.51
CA ALA A 84 5.85 0.34 1.36
C ALA A 84 6.09 -1.11 0.90
N LYS A 85 7.35 -1.51 0.73
CA LYS A 85 7.72 -2.87 0.34
C LYS A 85 7.18 -3.92 1.31
N SER A 86 7.39 -3.72 2.62
CA SER A 86 6.92 -4.65 3.66
C SER A 86 5.39 -4.80 3.67
N LEU A 87 4.65 -3.72 3.43
CA LEU A 87 3.19 -3.75 3.38
C LEU A 87 2.67 -4.38 2.09
N TYR A 88 3.32 -4.13 0.94
CA TYR A 88 2.99 -4.82 -0.31
C TYR A 88 3.24 -6.33 -0.21
N GLU A 89 4.34 -6.75 0.42
CA GLU A 89 4.63 -8.16 0.68
C GLU A 89 3.49 -8.83 1.46
N LYS A 90 3.05 -8.21 2.57
CA LYS A 90 1.93 -8.71 3.37
C LYS A 90 0.62 -8.82 2.59
N ALA A 91 0.30 -7.83 1.76
CA ALA A 91 -0.88 -7.87 0.92
C ALA A 91 -0.76 -8.94 -0.19
N ALA A 92 0.42 -9.08 -0.79
CA ALA A 92 0.72 -10.09 -1.80
C ALA A 92 0.59 -11.52 -1.24
N ASP A 93 1.05 -11.76 -0.02
CA ASP A 93 0.93 -13.04 0.69
C ASP A 93 -0.54 -13.44 0.90
N GLN A 94 -1.46 -12.47 0.92
CA GLN A 94 -2.91 -12.69 0.97
C GLN A 94 -3.55 -12.81 -0.42
N GLY A 95 -2.77 -12.72 -1.51
CA GLY A 95 -3.23 -12.91 -2.89
C GLY A 95 -3.47 -11.62 -3.67
N ASP A 96 -3.08 -10.45 -3.16
CA ASP A 96 -3.17 -9.18 -3.91
C ASP A 96 -2.09 -9.13 -5.00
N LYS A 97 -2.50 -9.43 -6.25
CA LYS A 97 -1.61 -9.42 -7.42
C LYS A 97 -1.03 -8.05 -7.77
N LYS A 98 -1.74 -6.97 -7.44
CA LYS A 98 -1.23 -5.60 -7.65
C LYS A 98 -0.15 -5.27 -6.63
N ALA A 99 -0.32 -5.70 -5.38
CA ALA A 99 0.68 -5.58 -4.35
C ALA A 99 1.94 -6.40 -4.68
N GLU A 100 1.76 -7.64 -5.16
CA GLU A 100 2.88 -8.48 -5.63
C GLU A 100 3.71 -7.76 -6.70
N ALA A 101 3.06 -7.20 -7.72
CA ALA A 101 3.75 -6.46 -8.77
C ALA A 101 4.49 -5.22 -8.25
N ARG A 102 3.92 -4.48 -7.31
CA ARG A 102 4.57 -3.30 -6.69
C ARG A 102 5.75 -3.72 -5.79
N PHE A 103 5.60 -4.79 -5.03
CA PHE A 103 6.68 -5.37 -4.23
C PHE A 103 7.90 -5.69 -5.10
N GLU A 104 7.70 -6.36 -6.23
CA GLU A 104 8.77 -6.72 -7.16
C GLU A 104 9.50 -5.49 -7.74
N ILE A 105 8.76 -4.42 -8.06
CA ILE A 105 9.35 -3.16 -8.53
C ILE A 105 10.24 -2.54 -7.43
N LEU A 106 9.76 -2.48 -6.19
CA LEU A 106 10.52 -1.93 -5.07
C LEU A 106 11.71 -2.81 -4.68
N MET A 107 11.60 -4.13 -4.85
CA MET A 107 12.72 -5.06 -4.69
C MET A 107 13.82 -4.78 -5.71
N LEU A 108 13.48 -4.66 -7.00
CA LEU A 108 14.47 -4.34 -8.03
C LEU A 108 15.12 -2.97 -7.78
N LEU A 109 14.34 -2.00 -7.29
CA LEU A 109 14.85 -0.69 -6.91
C LEU A 109 15.91 -0.81 -5.80
N ALA A 110 15.63 -1.59 -4.76
CA ALA A 110 16.57 -1.84 -3.67
C ALA A 110 17.83 -2.58 -4.14
N ILE A 111 17.67 -3.57 -5.03
CA ILE A 111 18.78 -4.29 -5.65
C ILE A 111 19.65 -3.35 -6.49
N ASN A 112 19.05 -2.45 -7.28
CA ASN A 112 19.78 -1.45 -8.06
C ASN A 112 20.69 -0.60 -7.15
N GLN A 113 20.13 -0.08 -6.05
CA GLN A 113 20.89 0.71 -5.09
C GLN A 113 22.01 -0.09 -4.41
N ALA A 114 21.77 -1.37 -4.10
CA ALA A 114 22.78 -2.25 -3.48
C ALA A 114 23.91 -2.58 -4.47
N VAL A 115 23.61 -2.77 -5.75
CA VAL A 115 24.63 -2.97 -6.80
C VAL A 115 25.50 -1.73 -6.97
N GLU A 116 24.90 -0.53 -7.01
CA GLU A 116 25.63 0.75 -7.12
C GLU A 116 26.61 0.97 -5.95
N LYS A 117 26.22 0.50 -4.74
CA LYS A 117 27.05 0.56 -3.55
C LYS A 117 28.07 -0.59 -3.43
N GLY A 118 28.10 -1.51 -4.40
CA GLY A 118 28.95 -2.71 -4.35
C GLY A 118 28.57 -3.73 -3.27
N GLN A 119 27.34 -3.63 -2.74
CA GLN A 119 26.82 -4.52 -1.70
C GLN A 119 26.08 -5.74 -2.24
N PHE A 120 25.81 -5.78 -3.54
CA PHE A 120 25.11 -6.87 -4.21
C PHE A 120 25.76 -7.14 -5.56
N PRO A 121 25.98 -8.43 -5.95
CA PRO A 121 26.62 -8.76 -7.22
C PRO A 121 25.72 -8.42 -8.41
N TYR A 122 26.31 -7.86 -9.45
CA TYR A 122 25.59 -7.51 -10.70
C TYR A 122 24.90 -8.73 -11.34
N GLN A 123 25.52 -9.91 -11.27
CA GLN A 123 24.92 -11.16 -11.78
C GLN A 123 23.63 -11.50 -11.04
N GLY A 124 23.60 -11.34 -9.72
CA GLY A 124 22.38 -11.56 -8.94
C GLY A 124 21.24 -10.62 -9.33
N LYS A 125 21.55 -9.37 -9.72
CA LYS A 125 20.57 -8.45 -10.30
C LYS A 125 20.01 -8.98 -11.63
N LEU A 126 20.86 -9.46 -12.53
CA LEU A 126 20.43 -10.02 -13.81
C LEU A 126 19.53 -11.24 -13.59
N ASP A 127 19.91 -12.13 -12.67
CA ASP A 127 19.14 -13.32 -12.33
C ASP A 127 17.75 -12.95 -11.76
N TYR A 128 17.68 -11.90 -10.93
CA TYR A 128 16.41 -11.40 -10.42
C TYR A 128 15.53 -10.82 -11.55
N MET A 129 16.12 -10.05 -12.45
CA MET A 129 15.38 -9.42 -13.58
C MET A 129 14.72 -10.43 -14.51
N THR A 130 15.28 -11.66 -14.64
CA THR A 130 14.65 -12.72 -15.47
C THR A 130 13.28 -13.16 -14.98
N ARG A 131 12.93 -12.84 -13.74
CA ARG A 131 11.65 -13.20 -13.10
C ARG A 131 10.57 -12.13 -13.29
N LEU A 132 10.95 -10.95 -13.79
CA LEU A 132 10.10 -9.77 -13.86
C LEU A 132 9.56 -9.55 -15.28
N GLU A 133 8.37 -8.98 -15.33
CA GLU A 133 7.81 -8.48 -16.58
C GLU A 133 8.57 -7.22 -17.06
N PRO A 134 8.70 -7.02 -18.39
CA PRO A 134 9.44 -5.88 -18.93
C PRO A 134 8.99 -4.51 -18.41
N TRP A 135 7.71 -4.33 -18.15
CA TRP A 135 7.18 -3.07 -17.62
C TRP A 135 7.62 -2.80 -16.18
N GLN A 136 7.77 -3.84 -15.35
CA GLN A 136 8.27 -3.73 -13.97
C GLN A 136 9.72 -3.25 -13.96
N ILE A 137 10.55 -3.83 -14.85
CA ILE A 137 11.96 -3.42 -15.01
C ILE A 137 12.04 -1.96 -15.47
N LYS A 138 11.22 -1.57 -16.44
CA LYS A 138 11.15 -0.20 -16.96
C LYS A 138 10.73 0.78 -15.86
N GLU A 139 9.72 0.45 -15.10
CA GLU A 139 9.23 1.30 -14.01
C GLU A 139 10.28 1.47 -12.91
N ALA A 140 10.90 0.39 -12.44
CA ALA A 140 11.98 0.46 -11.45
C ALA A 140 13.17 1.30 -11.90
N ASN A 141 13.57 1.21 -13.18
CA ASN A 141 14.67 1.99 -13.73
C ASN A 141 14.32 3.49 -13.90
N ASN A 142 13.05 3.84 -14.00
CA ASN A 142 12.59 5.23 -14.13
C ASN A 142 12.20 5.90 -12.82
N TYR A 143 12.23 5.17 -11.72
CA TYR A 143 11.69 5.60 -10.43
C TYR A 143 12.29 6.91 -9.89
N PHE A 144 13.56 7.20 -10.22
CA PHE A 144 14.28 8.39 -9.78
C PHE A 144 14.63 9.37 -10.92
N LYS A 145 14.00 9.23 -12.07
CA LYS A 145 14.19 10.20 -13.18
C LYS A 145 13.22 11.40 -13.09
#